data_30c20cd7ba409a4dca52d79dcaca3701
#
_entry.id   30c20cd7ba409a4dca52d79dcaca3701
#
_cell.length_a   1.000
_cell.length_b   1.000
_cell.length_c   1.000
_cell.angle_alpha   90.00
_cell.angle_beta   90.00
_cell.angle_gamma   90.00
#
_symmetry.space_group_name_H-M   'P 1'
#
loop_
_entity.id
_entity.type
_entity.pdbx_description
1 polymer ?
#
loop_
_entity_poly.entity_id
_entity_poly.type
_entity_poly.pdbx_seq_one_letter_code
_entity_poly.pdbx_strand_id
1 'polypeptide(L)'
;MKFRFLITTLLAVLGFSTGVFAHTVINIPLDSRPVSYEYFDNLSRIGGDNCITVSKDNLDYFSNDTTKNHLGNSLAVRDEVYNLVLNNNNKDTTVIINTSSYVTNGLVGSRCGVNYKDYKDAMEDLNTLITNFPNPKYYINIANPRSLPETRFNTVWCDNNKLKGLASYYLELNPNDPNKDEILNTYAMVTPEQFLLEYGYVYNKSVELGYGELTKWEKAFLNNFNTTYLSSPKYKPYIDNYILPYSATADMFSMLLKWQQEGKIDQILVGNDDLQLPNCITYFYRQNASWVQSSKGSAVKYSFPRSYMEVLPNSIQNNLKEAYGNSEKEMALIGYGKKVNIIYGTDELPQLTYARDYSIRNNLTPKYNLYYNDHTQDVATFDVSSPSHLIKVAINYASGRVGQYTKKDFNTFIYNYTTGKSSKENFLDKLYTVNANGGHTGLIELYVNTQLDNSRNYIFQQLSRNKRSDQSVSKTMNLSELDMYSAWNTQANAIGLGIAHAQVFTIADQVSKDTKTALDAHLKVLLQHYIEDSEYTATAKLTLANKAYKPTVYENQQSQILYDLMNPSRIESILKGCKYTFNGDTYYLDNIKVVQMSFPWSRIFDILVKSQAIWEDA
;
A
#
# COMPACT_ATOMS: atom_id res chain seq x y z
N MET A 1 38.04 -0.12 8.34
CA MET A 1 37.68 0.01 9.76
C MET A 1 37.64 -1.36 10.39
N LYS A 2 38.34 -1.61 11.48
CA LYS A 2 38.53 -2.96 12.04
C LYS A 2 37.27 -3.39 12.79
N PHE A 3 36.59 -4.42 12.30
CA PHE A 3 35.48 -5.09 12.99
C PHE A 3 35.99 -5.69 14.31
N ARG A 4 35.39 -5.29 15.43
CA ARG A 4 35.50 -6.00 16.70
C ARG A 4 34.27 -6.90 16.86
N PHE A 5 34.47 -8.18 16.70
CA PHE A 5 33.52 -9.21 17.10
C PHE A 5 33.35 -9.20 18.62
N LEU A 6 32.14 -8.95 19.07
CA LEU A 6 31.72 -9.28 20.43
C LEU A 6 30.70 -10.43 20.33
N ILE A 7 31.18 -11.65 20.60
CA ILE A 7 30.33 -12.83 20.74
C ILE A 7 29.72 -12.76 22.13
N THR A 8 28.42 -12.47 22.21
CA THR A 8 27.64 -12.67 23.45
C THR A 8 26.61 -13.75 23.18
N THR A 9 26.95 -14.96 23.56
CA THR A 9 26.08 -16.13 23.53
C THR A 9 25.09 -16.00 24.69
N LEU A 10 23.84 -15.68 24.44
CA LEU A 10 22.76 -15.82 25.42
C LEU A 10 21.77 -16.88 24.89
N LEU A 11 21.91 -18.10 25.39
CA LEU A 11 20.92 -19.15 25.21
C LEU A 11 19.69 -18.82 26.08
N ALA A 12 18.64 -18.31 25.47
CA ALA A 12 17.30 -18.34 26.06
C ALA A 12 16.53 -19.50 25.45
N VAL A 13 16.55 -20.64 26.16
CA VAL A 13 15.67 -21.78 25.86
C VAL A 13 14.27 -21.38 26.35
N LEU A 14 13.45 -20.79 25.49
CA LEU A 14 12.02 -20.74 25.67
C LEU A 14 11.43 -21.93 24.90
N GLY A 15 10.81 -22.84 25.65
CA GLY A 15 10.13 -24.00 25.09
C GLY A 15 8.92 -23.57 24.28
N PHE A 16 9.11 -23.43 22.98
CA PHE A 16 8.02 -23.37 22.04
C PHE A 16 7.61 -24.80 21.69
N SER A 17 6.32 -25.09 21.80
CA SER A 17 5.73 -26.27 21.16
C SER A 17 6.11 -26.20 19.67
N THR A 18 6.96 -27.10 19.21
CA THR A 18 7.41 -27.17 17.83
C THR A 18 6.28 -27.67 16.94
N GLY A 19 5.38 -26.79 16.56
CA GLY A 19 4.70 -26.94 15.29
C GLY A 19 5.79 -26.93 14.23
N VAL A 20 5.90 -27.98 13.45
CA VAL A 20 6.86 -28.04 12.34
C VAL A 20 6.39 -27.06 11.28
N PHE A 21 6.83 -25.80 11.36
CA PHE A 21 6.63 -24.84 10.28
C PHE A 21 7.42 -25.34 9.07
N ALA A 22 6.73 -25.49 7.95
CA ALA A 22 7.36 -26.05 6.75
C ALA A 22 8.28 -25.05 6.06
N HIS A 23 8.11 -23.74 6.30
CA HIS A 23 8.84 -22.67 5.62
C HIS A 23 9.01 -21.46 6.54
N THR A 24 10.14 -20.75 6.41
CA THR A 24 10.43 -19.53 7.19
C THR A 24 10.33 -18.29 6.30
N VAL A 25 9.62 -17.28 6.78
CA VAL A 25 9.52 -15.97 6.11
C VAL A 25 10.14 -14.91 7.00
N ILE A 26 11.20 -14.26 6.52
CA ILE A 26 11.82 -13.11 7.19
C ILE A 26 11.25 -11.85 6.55
N ASN A 27 10.53 -11.04 7.35
CA ASN A 27 9.88 -9.84 6.90
C ASN A 27 10.59 -8.59 7.41
N ILE A 28 11.01 -7.74 6.49
CA ILE A 28 11.48 -6.38 6.78
C ILE A 28 10.37 -5.44 6.30
N PRO A 29 9.48 -4.99 7.21
CA PRO A 29 8.26 -4.28 6.85
C PRO A 29 8.54 -2.85 6.37
N LEU A 30 7.52 -2.21 5.81
CA LEU A 30 7.56 -0.82 5.40
C LEU A 30 7.78 0.12 6.59
N ASP A 31 7.10 -0.18 7.70
CA ASP A 31 7.09 0.57 8.96
C ASP A 31 6.55 -0.31 10.10
N SER A 32 6.38 0.28 11.30
CA SER A 32 5.90 -0.43 12.50
C SER A 32 4.37 -0.48 12.65
N ARG A 33 3.59 0.01 11.67
CA ARG A 33 2.12 0.00 11.73
C ARG A 33 1.57 -1.43 11.61
N PRO A 34 0.36 -1.70 12.17
CA PRO A 34 -0.27 -3.02 12.12
C PRO A 34 -0.40 -3.60 10.71
N VAL A 35 -0.73 -2.76 9.73
CA VAL A 35 -0.87 -3.17 8.33
C VAL A 35 0.42 -3.79 7.77
N SER A 36 1.58 -3.26 8.15
CA SER A 36 2.88 -3.76 7.69
C SER A 36 3.45 -4.88 8.57
N TYR A 37 3.00 -4.99 9.81
CA TYR A 37 3.58 -5.87 10.84
C TYR A 37 2.62 -7.01 11.22
N GLU A 38 1.55 -6.73 11.97
CA GLU A 38 0.64 -7.76 12.50
C GLU A 38 -0.20 -8.43 11.41
N TYR A 39 -0.63 -7.70 10.40
CA TYR A 39 -1.37 -8.27 9.27
C TYR A 39 -0.52 -9.26 8.52
N PHE A 40 0.73 -8.91 8.29
CA PHE A 40 1.67 -9.78 7.62
C PHE A 40 1.92 -11.07 8.42
N ASP A 41 2.13 -10.98 9.74
CA ASP A 41 2.31 -12.15 10.62
C ASP A 41 1.09 -13.09 10.56
N ASN A 42 -0.12 -12.55 10.69
CA ASN A 42 -1.32 -13.36 10.58
C ASN A 42 -1.50 -13.96 9.18
N LEU A 43 -1.20 -13.22 8.13
CA LEU A 43 -1.29 -13.71 6.76
C LEU A 43 -0.33 -14.90 6.51
N SER A 44 0.90 -14.80 7.03
CA SER A 44 1.88 -15.90 6.94
C SER A 44 1.44 -17.13 7.73
N ARG A 45 0.77 -16.95 8.87
CA ARG A 45 0.19 -18.03 9.67
C ARG A 45 -0.99 -18.73 8.99
N ILE A 46 -1.80 -18.01 8.18
CA ILE A 46 -2.80 -18.64 7.31
C ILE A 46 -2.10 -19.63 6.36
N GLY A 47 -0.95 -19.24 5.82
CA GLY A 47 -0.11 -20.09 4.97
C GLY A 47 0.59 -21.23 5.71
N GLY A 48 0.56 -21.28 7.04
CA GLY A 48 1.28 -22.26 7.85
C GLY A 48 2.78 -22.01 7.94
N ASP A 49 3.24 -20.80 7.66
CA ASP A 49 4.66 -20.42 7.67
C ASP A 49 5.08 -19.81 9.01
N ASN A 50 6.37 -19.94 9.33
CA ASN A 50 7.00 -19.28 10.47
C ASN A 50 7.45 -17.87 10.05
N CYS A 51 6.76 -16.84 10.53
CA CYS A 51 7.13 -15.45 10.27
C CYS A 51 8.11 -14.92 11.32
N ILE A 52 9.21 -14.33 10.87
CA ILE A 52 10.17 -13.62 11.70
C ILE A 52 10.27 -12.19 11.17
N THR A 53 9.75 -11.23 11.92
CA THR A 53 9.80 -9.81 11.54
C THR A 53 10.84 -9.09 12.39
N VAL A 54 11.59 -8.15 11.81
CA VAL A 54 12.55 -7.32 12.55
C VAL A 54 11.89 -6.55 13.68
N SER A 55 12.65 -6.22 14.73
CA SER A 55 12.13 -5.55 15.91
C SER A 55 11.45 -4.23 15.60
N LYS A 56 10.28 -3.99 16.19
CA LYS A 56 9.57 -2.69 16.10
C LYS A 56 10.40 -1.52 16.62
N ASP A 57 11.29 -1.77 17.57
CA ASP A 57 12.15 -0.73 18.15
C ASP A 57 13.13 -0.13 17.12
N ASN A 58 13.41 -0.88 16.05
CA ASN A 58 14.25 -0.44 14.95
C ASN A 58 13.48 0.26 13.82
N LEU A 59 12.14 0.30 13.90
CA LEU A 59 11.28 0.89 12.87
C LEU A 59 10.82 2.30 13.25
N ASP A 60 10.33 3.05 12.27
CA ASP A 60 9.86 4.40 12.50
C ASP A 60 8.57 4.47 13.33
N TYR A 61 8.43 5.57 14.08
CA TYR A 61 7.28 5.85 14.94
C TYR A 61 6.90 7.33 14.84
N PHE A 62 5.67 7.63 14.47
CA PHE A 62 5.19 9.00 14.32
C PHE A 62 3.82 9.19 15.01
N SER A 63 3.83 9.92 16.09
CA SER A 63 2.64 10.24 16.89
C SER A 63 2.24 11.72 16.78
N ASN A 64 1.10 12.05 17.37
CA ASN A 64 0.69 13.44 17.53
C ASN A 64 1.58 14.22 18.53
N ASP A 65 2.24 13.51 19.43
CA ASP A 65 3.30 14.07 20.28
C ASP A 65 4.63 14.03 19.51
N THR A 66 4.96 15.15 18.88
CA THR A 66 6.15 15.25 18.03
C THR A 66 7.46 15.02 18.78
N THR A 67 7.47 15.13 20.11
CA THR A 67 8.67 14.88 20.93
C THR A 67 9.03 13.38 21.01
N LYS A 68 8.07 12.50 20.69
CA LYS A 68 8.24 11.04 20.67
C LYS A 68 8.47 10.48 19.27
N ASN A 69 8.36 11.33 18.26
CA ASN A 69 8.58 10.90 16.89
C ASN A 69 10.05 10.56 16.66
N HIS A 70 10.27 9.40 16.07
CA HIS A 70 11.60 9.01 15.63
C HIS A 70 11.52 8.30 14.28
N LEU A 71 12.54 8.48 13.49
CA LEU A 71 12.79 7.64 12.34
C LEU A 71 13.25 6.26 12.82
N GLY A 72 13.09 5.26 11.99
CA GLY A 72 13.70 3.96 12.21
C GLY A 72 15.24 4.06 12.23
N ASN A 73 15.87 2.96 12.54
CA ASN A 73 17.32 2.81 12.51
C ASN A 73 17.69 1.77 11.44
N SER A 74 17.89 2.21 10.20
CA SER A 74 18.20 1.31 9.08
C SER A 74 19.49 0.52 9.28
N LEU A 75 20.46 1.04 10.02
CA LEU A 75 21.69 0.31 10.36
C LEU A 75 21.37 -0.86 11.29
N ALA A 76 20.60 -0.64 12.36
CA ALA A 76 20.18 -1.70 13.27
C ALA A 76 19.28 -2.73 12.56
N VAL A 77 18.41 -2.29 11.65
CA VAL A 77 17.61 -3.19 10.79
C VAL A 77 18.55 -4.07 9.95
N ARG A 78 19.58 -3.51 9.30
CA ARG A 78 20.52 -4.29 8.49
C ARG A 78 21.29 -5.33 9.34
N ASP A 79 21.77 -4.94 10.51
CA ASP A 79 22.47 -5.84 11.44
C ASP A 79 21.55 -6.98 11.90
N GLU A 80 20.29 -6.69 12.21
CA GLU A 80 19.30 -7.68 12.61
C GLU A 80 18.99 -8.64 11.46
N VAL A 81 18.74 -8.11 10.26
CA VAL A 81 18.48 -8.92 9.04
C VAL A 81 19.64 -9.84 8.73
N TYR A 82 20.87 -9.35 8.83
CA TYR A 82 22.07 -10.19 8.63
C TYR A 82 22.06 -11.40 9.55
N ASN A 83 21.79 -11.20 10.85
CA ASN A 83 21.74 -12.29 11.84
C ASN A 83 20.56 -13.23 11.59
N LEU A 84 19.39 -12.72 11.23
CA LEU A 84 18.21 -13.54 10.91
C LEU A 84 18.47 -14.43 9.70
N VAL A 85 19.06 -13.88 8.64
CA VAL A 85 19.37 -14.64 7.42
C VAL A 85 20.51 -15.63 7.66
N LEU A 86 21.54 -15.27 8.43
CA LEU A 86 22.61 -16.19 8.83
C LEU A 86 22.06 -17.45 9.51
N ASN A 87 21.10 -17.27 10.44
CA ASN A 87 20.49 -18.35 11.18
C ASN A 87 19.48 -19.18 10.37
N ASN A 88 19.01 -18.66 9.24
CA ASN A 88 17.99 -19.27 8.38
C ASN A 88 18.47 -19.43 6.93
N ASN A 89 19.76 -19.59 6.68
CA ASN A 89 20.33 -19.70 5.34
C ASN A 89 20.05 -21.08 4.71
N ASN A 90 18.82 -21.29 4.29
CA ASN A 90 18.40 -22.52 3.61
C ASN A 90 17.36 -22.22 2.51
N LYS A 91 17.02 -23.22 1.70
CA LYS A 91 16.09 -23.09 0.56
C LYS A 91 14.62 -22.95 0.97
N ASP A 92 14.31 -23.28 2.23
CA ASP A 92 12.97 -23.15 2.80
C ASP A 92 12.82 -21.81 3.53
N THR A 93 13.59 -20.80 3.10
CA THR A 93 13.54 -19.44 3.63
C THR A 93 13.24 -18.45 2.51
N THR A 94 12.28 -17.58 2.76
CA THR A 94 11.99 -16.39 1.93
C THR A 94 12.29 -15.14 2.75
N VAL A 95 13.00 -14.18 2.14
CA VAL A 95 13.34 -12.89 2.74
C VAL A 95 12.64 -11.80 1.94
N ILE A 96 11.75 -11.05 2.57
CA ILE A 96 11.00 -9.94 1.97
C ILE A 96 11.52 -8.64 2.56
N ILE A 97 12.22 -7.84 1.75
CA ILE A 97 12.89 -6.62 2.18
C ILE A 97 12.17 -5.40 1.61
N ASN A 98 11.68 -4.53 2.50
CA ASN A 98 11.24 -3.19 2.11
C ASN A 98 12.41 -2.21 2.22
N THR A 99 12.75 -1.56 1.10
CA THR A 99 13.87 -0.62 1.04
C THR A 99 13.71 0.60 1.95
N SER A 100 12.47 1.00 2.26
CA SER A 100 12.24 2.14 3.15
C SER A 100 12.83 1.90 4.54
N SER A 101 12.57 0.76 5.18
CA SER A 101 13.15 0.45 6.49
C SER A 101 14.61 0.04 6.41
N TYR A 102 15.00 -0.65 5.32
CA TYR A 102 16.37 -1.13 5.15
C TYR A 102 17.37 -0.02 4.82
N VAL A 103 16.95 1.01 4.06
CA VAL A 103 17.82 2.07 3.52
C VAL A 103 17.57 3.42 4.16
N THR A 104 16.30 3.82 4.33
CA THR A 104 15.92 5.22 4.59
C THR A 104 15.23 5.46 5.93
N ASN A 105 15.42 4.57 6.88
CA ASN A 105 14.88 4.69 8.25
C ASN A 105 13.34 4.68 8.32
N GLY A 106 12.66 3.96 7.41
CA GLY A 106 11.21 3.78 7.38
C GLY A 106 10.48 4.57 6.29
N LEU A 107 9.15 4.38 6.22
CA LEU A 107 8.31 5.03 5.21
C LEU A 107 8.39 6.56 5.27
N VAL A 108 8.31 7.14 6.47
CA VAL A 108 8.39 8.60 6.63
C VAL A 108 9.80 9.08 6.30
N GLY A 109 10.81 8.32 6.67
CA GLY A 109 12.21 8.58 6.33
C GLY A 109 12.45 8.63 4.82
N SER A 110 11.79 7.77 4.06
CA SER A 110 11.91 7.70 2.60
C SER A 110 11.40 8.96 1.86
N ARG A 111 10.66 9.82 2.55
CA ARG A 111 10.14 11.09 2.01
C ARG A 111 11.09 12.27 2.21
N CYS A 112 12.28 12.05 2.78
CA CYS A 112 13.25 13.11 3.09
C CYS A 112 14.63 12.75 2.55
N GLY A 113 15.20 13.62 1.71
CA GLY A 113 16.46 13.37 1.02
C GLY A 113 17.64 13.14 1.95
N VAL A 114 17.66 13.76 3.14
CA VAL A 114 18.76 13.57 4.09
C VAL A 114 18.97 12.08 4.47
N ASN A 115 17.92 11.27 4.45
CA ASN A 115 17.98 9.85 4.79
C ASN A 115 18.54 8.98 3.64
N TYR A 116 18.72 9.55 2.45
CA TYR A 116 19.34 8.87 1.31
C TYR A 116 20.85 9.09 1.19
N LYS A 117 21.48 9.82 2.10
CA LYS A 117 22.91 10.12 1.99
C LYS A 117 23.78 8.87 1.89
N ASP A 118 23.44 7.86 2.68
CA ASP A 118 24.19 6.61 2.82
C ASP A 118 23.54 5.43 2.07
N TYR A 119 22.66 5.72 1.08
CA TYR A 119 21.94 4.64 0.36
C TYR A 119 22.87 3.67 -0.37
N LYS A 120 24.05 4.14 -0.83
CA LYS A 120 25.02 3.29 -1.52
C LYS A 120 25.62 2.26 -0.57
N ASP A 121 25.96 2.67 0.65
CA ASP A 121 26.49 1.78 1.68
C ASP A 121 25.43 0.73 2.06
N ALA A 122 24.17 1.15 2.20
CA ALA A 122 23.06 0.23 2.46
C ALA A 122 22.86 -0.78 1.32
N MET A 123 23.03 -0.36 0.07
CA MET A 123 22.95 -1.26 -1.09
C MET A 123 24.15 -2.21 -1.19
N GLU A 124 25.33 -1.77 -0.76
CA GLU A 124 26.51 -2.64 -0.66
C GLU A 124 26.33 -3.70 0.43
N ASP A 125 25.78 -3.33 1.60
CA ASP A 125 25.42 -4.27 2.66
C ASP A 125 24.39 -5.29 2.15
N LEU A 126 23.38 -4.87 1.40
CA LEU A 126 22.38 -5.76 0.81
C LEU A 126 23.02 -6.73 -0.20
N ASN A 127 23.89 -6.24 -1.08
CA ASN A 127 24.60 -7.12 -2.02
C ASN A 127 25.50 -8.13 -1.29
N THR A 128 26.14 -7.71 -0.23
CA THR A 128 26.96 -8.58 0.63
C THR A 128 26.11 -9.66 1.30
N LEU A 129 24.95 -9.28 1.86
CA LEU A 129 24.00 -10.22 2.45
C LEU A 129 23.59 -11.30 1.45
N ILE A 130 23.08 -10.90 0.28
CA ILE A 130 22.58 -11.79 -0.76
C ILE A 130 23.70 -12.70 -1.31
N THR A 131 24.91 -12.15 -1.44
CA THR A 131 26.06 -12.90 -1.96
C THR A 131 26.56 -13.93 -0.96
N ASN A 132 26.60 -13.59 0.34
CA ASN A 132 27.06 -14.48 1.40
C ASN A 132 26.03 -15.58 1.72
N PHE A 133 24.75 -15.29 1.51
CA PHE A 133 23.65 -16.22 1.82
C PHE A 133 22.77 -16.46 0.57
N PRO A 134 23.23 -17.24 -0.41
CA PRO A 134 22.53 -17.41 -1.69
C PRO A 134 21.38 -18.43 -1.66
N ASN A 135 21.12 -19.09 -0.53
CA ASN A 135 20.10 -20.15 -0.46
C ASN A 135 18.66 -19.63 -0.32
N PRO A 136 18.37 -18.59 0.51
CA PRO A 136 17.04 -18.02 0.61
C PRO A 136 16.58 -17.38 -0.70
N LYS A 137 15.26 -17.29 -0.88
CA LYS A 137 14.66 -16.43 -1.92
C LYS A 137 14.59 -15.00 -1.43
N TYR A 138 14.98 -14.08 -2.29
CA TYR A 138 14.97 -12.64 -1.98
C TYR A 138 13.94 -11.89 -2.82
N TYR A 139 13.00 -11.26 -2.15
CA TYR A 139 12.01 -10.37 -2.72
C TYR A 139 12.27 -8.95 -2.21
N ILE A 140 12.39 -7.99 -3.12
CA ILE A 140 12.70 -6.60 -2.78
C ILE A 140 11.50 -5.72 -3.11
N ASN A 141 10.98 -5.05 -2.09
CA ASN A 141 9.91 -4.08 -2.21
C ASN A 141 10.49 -2.66 -2.15
N ILE A 142 10.12 -1.84 -3.10
CA ILE A 142 10.50 -0.42 -3.17
C ILE A 142 9.24 0.41 -2.98
N ALA A 143 9.16 1.18 -1.90
CA ALA A 143 8.18 2.25 -1.81
C ALA A 143 8.73 3.48 -2.54
N ASN A 144 8.14 3.79 -3.69
CA ASN A 144 8.57 4.93 -4.48
C ASN A 144 8.21 6.23 -3.73
N PRO A 145 9.12 7.21 -3.64
CA PRO A 145 8.85 8.47 -2.95
C PRO A 145 7.60 9.15 -3.51
N ARG A 146 6.70 9.59 -2.64
CA ARG A 146 5.53 10.35 -3.06
C ARG A 146 5.90 11.70 -3.60
N SER A 147 5.04 12.26 -4.44
CA SER A 147 5.31 13.54 -5.08
C SER A 147 5.33 14.73 -4.12
N LEU A 148 4.51 14.68 -3.06
CA LEU A 148 4.51 15.72 -2.04
C LEU A 148 5.56 15.39 -0.96
N PRO A 149 6.49 16.31 -0.68
CA PRO A 149 7.47 16.09 0.39
C PRO A 149 6.80 16.00 1.76
N GLU A 150 7.41 15.28 2.69
CA GLU A 150 6.92 15.20 4.05
C GLU A 150 7.10 16.54 4.79
N THR A 151 6.01 17.18 5.16
CA THR A 151 6.03 18.51 5.78
C THR A 151 6.76 18.57 7.11
N ARG A 152 6.89 17.45 7.83
CA ARG A 152 7.63 17.37 9.09
C ARG A 152 9.13 17.55 8.92
N PHE A 153 9.63 17.20 7.74
CA PHE A 153 11.04 17.31 7.37
C PHE A 153 11.28 18.43 6.37
N ASN A 154 10.22 19.08 5.91
CA ASN A 154 10.32 20.26 5.08
C ASN A 154 10.62 21.46 5.94
N THR A 155 11.60 22.17 5.55
CA THR A 155 11.85 23.51 6.04
C THR A 155 11.07 24.48 5.17
N VAL A 156 10.56 25.54 5.77
CA VAL A 156 9.99 26.67 5.03
C VAL A 156 11.09 27.25 4.16
N TRP A 157 11.05 26.97 2.86
CA TRP A 157 12.10 27.36 1.92
C TRP A 157 11.78 28.63 1.12
N CYS A 158 10.57 29.14 1.28
CA CYS A 158 10.21 30.45 0.72
C CYS A 158 9.39 31.25 1.73
N ASP A 159 9.69 32.54 1.77
CA ASP A 159 8.82 33.49 2.42
C ASP A 159 7.48 33.44 1.69
N ASN A 160 6.39 33.26 2.39
CA ASN A 160 5.02 32.96 1.93
C ASN A 160 4.45 33.85 0.84
N ASN A 161 5.25 34.66 0.19
CA ASN A 161 4.79 35.67 -0.74
C ASN A 161 5.26 35.36 -2.16
N LYS A 162 4.36 34.77 -2.95
CA LYS A 162 4.35 34.92 -4.39
C LYS A 162 5.26 33.97 -5.18
N LEU A 163 5.15 32.68 -4.90
CA LEU A 163 5.63 31.69 -5.86
C LEU A 163 4.78 31.78 -7.13
N LYS A 164 5.44 31.99 -8.23
CA LYS A 164 4.82 32.13 -9.53
C LYS A 164 4.83 30.79 -10.24
N GLY A 165 3.71 30.07 -10.17
CA GLY A 165 3.55 28.76 -10.81
C GLY A 165 3.37 28.84 -12.33
N LEU A 166 3.31 27.68 -13.00
CA LEU A 166 3.13 27.54 -14.44
C LEU A 166 1.95 28.33 -14.98
N ALA A 167 0.81 28.33 -14.27
CA ALA A 167 -0.38 29.06 -14.65
C ALA A 167 -0.13 30.57 -14.79
N SER A 168 0.70 31.15 -13.92
CA SER A 168 1.07 32.56 -14.00
C SER A 168 1.86 32.88 -15.26
N TYR A 169 2.84 32.03 -15.60
CA TYR A 169 3.62 32.20 -16.85
C TYR A 169 2.75 32.01 -18.10
N TYR A 170 1.79 31.06 -18.05
CA TYR A 170 0.83 30.89 -19.13
C TYR A 170 0.01 32.15 -19.36
N LEU A 171 -0.56 32.73 -18.29
CA LEU A 171 -1.40 33.94 -18.39
C LEU A 171 -0.65 35.20 -18.84
N GLU A 172 0.64 35.32 -18.47
CA GLU A 172 1.48 36.42 -18.96
C GLU A 172 1.66 36.40 -20.47
N LEU A 173 1.73 35.20 -21.06
CA LEU A 173 1.84 35.04 -22.50
C LEU A 173 0.47 34.99 -23.21
N ASN A 174 -0.60 34.74 -22.46
CA ASN A 174 -1.97 34.66 -22.95
C ASN A 174 -2.91 35.60 -22.14
N PRO A 175 -2.69 36.93 -22.13
CA PRO A 175 -3.41 37.86 -21.26
C PRO A 175 -4.91 37.97 -21.56
N ASN A 176 -5.31 37.52 -22.73
CA ASN A 176 -6.71 37.56 -23.21
C ASN A 176 -7.40 36.19 -23.16
N ASP A 177 -6.83 35.21 -22.40
CA ASP A 177 -7.49 33.92 -22.26
C ASP A 177 -8.89 34.09 -21.65
N PRO A 178 -9.95 33.51 -22.24
CA PRO A 178 -11.33 33.66 -21.75
C PRO A 178 -11.52 33.09 -20.33
N ASN A 179 -10.66 32.18 -19.87
CA ASN A 179 -10.71 31.58 -18.53
C ASN A 179 -9.75 32.26 -17.54
N LYS A 180 -9.21 33.43 -17.88
CA LYS A 180 -8.18 34.12 -17.09
C LYS A 180 -8.53 34.25 -15.61
N ASP A 181 -9.76 34.70 -15.32
CA ASP A 181 -10.19 34.94 -13.93
C ASP A 181 -10.29 33.64 -13.15
N GLU A 182 -10.76 32.55 -13.76
CA GLU A 182 -10.79 31.22 -13.16
C GLU A 182 -9.37 30.73 -12.88
N ILE A 183 -8.47 30.88 -13.84
CA ILE A 183 -7.06 30.50 -13.71
C ILE A 183 -6.38 31.29 -12.58
N LEU A 184 -6.61 32.61 -12.52
CA LEU A 184 -6.05 33.46 -11.47
C LEU A 184 -6.58 33.12 -10.09
N ASN A 185 -7.87 32.87 -9.96
CA ASN A 185 -8.49 32.56 -8.68
C ASN A 185 -8.09 31.17 -8.15
N THR A 186 -7.83 30.23 -9.04
CA THR A 186 -7.54 28.84 -8.66
C THR A 186 -6.05 28.56 -8.51
N TYR A 187 -5.20 29.20 -9.34
CA TYR A 187 -3.79 28.81 -9.50
C TYR A 187 -2.78 29.94 -9.39
N ALA A 188 -3.21 31.16 -9.06
CA ALA A 188 -2.32 32.32 -9.03
C ALA A 188 -1.26 32.27 -7.93
N MET A 189 -1.53 31.55 -6.84
CA MET A 189 -0.59 31.30 -5.75
C MET A 189 -0.45 29.81 -5.53
N VAL A 190 0.68 29.26 -5.93
CA VAL A 190 1.02 27.86 -5.66
C VAL A 190 1.71 27.73 -4.30
N THR A 191 1.43 26.65 -3.59
CA THR A 191 2.20 26.30 -2.40
C THR A 191 3.64 25.94 -2.77
N PRO A 192 4.60 25.97 -1.81
CA PRO A 192 5.97 25.53 -2.08
C PRO A 192 6.05 24.11 -2.65
N GLU A 193 5.20 23.21 -2.16
CA GLU A 193 5.12 21.83 -2.63
C GLU A 193 4.64 21.78 -4.09
N GLN A 194 3.58 22.48 -4.43
CA GLN A 194 3.08 22.56 -5.81
C GLN A 194 4.13 23.17 -6.74
N PHE A 195 4.84 24.20 -6.28
CA PHE A 195 5.89 24.83 -7.05
C PHE A 195 7.05 23.88 -7.39
N LEU A 196 7.48 23.05 -6.41
CA LEU A 196 8.46 21.99 -6.63
C LEU A 196 7.97 20.92 -7.58
N LEU A 197 6.67 20.56 -7.49
CA LEU A 197 6.05 19.61 -8.39
C LEU A 197 6.01 20.11 -9.83
N GLU A 198 5.64 21.36 -10.04
CA GLU A 198 5.66 22.00 -11.36
C GLU A 198 7.07 22.06 -11.93
N TYR A 199 8.08 22.35 -11.08
CA TYR A 199 9.47 22.28 -11.47
C TYR A 199 9.87 20.86 -11.91
N GLY A 200 9.58 19.86 -11.09
CA GLY A 200 9.89 18.47 -11.41
C GLY A 200 9.25 18.03 -12.71
N TYR A 201 8.00 18.44 -12.96
CA TYR A 201 7.31 18.18 -14.21
C TYR A 201 8.02 18.78 -15.41
N VAL A 202 8.26 20.09 -15.40
CA VAL A 202 8.88 20.78 -16.54
C VAL A 202 10.32 20.31 -16.76
N TYR A 203 11.06 20.07 -15.67
CA TYR A 203 12.40 19.51 -15.73
C TYR A 203 12.41 18.13 -16.40
N ASN A 204 11.58 17.21 -15.96
CA ASN A 204 11.48 15.87 -16.53
C ASN A 204 11.11 15.91 -18.01
N LYS A 205 10.12 16.73 -18.36
CA LYS A 205 9.75 16.97 -19.77
C LYS A 205 10.92 17.47 -20.60
N SER A 206 11.70 18.43 -20.06
CA SER A 206 12.86 19.00 -20.77
C SER A 206 13.94 17.97 -21.07
N VAL A 207 14.10 17.01 -20.17
CA VAL A 207 15.14 15.98 -20.32
C VAL A 207 14.71 14.86 -21.24
N GLU A 208 13.42 14.51 -21.22
CA GLU A 208 12.90 13.41 -22.05
C GLU A 208 12.65 13.79 -23.50
N LEU A 209 11.99 14.91 -23.70
CA LEU A 209 11.61 15.37 -25.02
C LEU A 209 12.61 16.36 -25.61
N GLY A 210 13.47 16.93 -24.75
CA GLY A 210 14.37 18.01 -25.09
C GLY A 210 13.82 19.38 -24.72
N TYR A 211 14.69 20.32 -24.34
CA TYR A 211 14.30 21.69 -24.01
C TYR A 211 13.54 22.38 -25.15
N GLY A 212 13.81 22.01 -26.40
CA GLY A 212 13.11 22.52 -27.59
C GLY A 212 11.61 22.32 -27.55
N GLU A 213 11.17 21.19 -27.03
CA GLU A 213 9.76 20.72 -26.99
C GLU A 213 8.94 21.35 -25.85
N LEU A 214 9.58 22.12 -24.98
CA LEU A 214 8.86 22.88 -23.95
C LEU A 214 8.09 24.03 -24.59
N THR A 215 6.90 24.31 -24.07
CA THR A 215 6.13 25.51 -24.41
C THR A 215 6.85 26.78 -23.96
N LYS A 216 6.43 27.93 -24.47
CA LYS A 216 7.04 29.22 -24.11
C LYS A 216 6.94 29.51 -22.60
N TRP A 217 5.81 29.19 -21.97
CA TRP A 217 5.62 29.40 -20.54
C TRP A 217 6.39 28.39 -19.69
N GLU A 218 6.51 27.13 -20.13
CA GLU A 218 7.36 26.15 -19.46
C GLU A 218 8.84 26.54 -19.51
N LYS A 219 9.32 27.04 -20.65
CA LYS A 219 10.67 27.57 -20.79
C LYS A 219 10.90 28.76 -19.84
N ALA A 220 9.94 29.71 -19.80
CA ALA A 220 10.04 30.86 -18.93
C ALA A 220 10.05 30.46 -17.45
N PHE A 221 9.17 29.54 -17.06
CA PHE A 221 9.14 28.97 -15.71
C PHE A 221 10.45 28.29 -15.34
N LEU A 222 10.91 27.35 -16.17
CA LEU A 222 12.15 26.59 -15.91
C LEU A 222 13.38 27.50 -15.82
N ASN A 223 13.49 28.48 -16.70
CA ASN A 223 14.58 29.47 -16.67
C ASN A 223 14.55 30.30 -15.38
N ASN A 224 13.37 30.79 -14.99
CA ASN A 224 13.26 31.52 -13.73
C ASN A 224 13.57 30.63 -12.52
N PHE A 225 13.08 29.40 -12.52
CA PHE A 225 13.38 28.48 -11.44
C PHE A 225 14.88 28.25 -11.31
N ASN A 226 15.57 27.96 -12.41
CA ASN A 226 17.01 27.69 -12.44
C ASN A 226 17.83 28.91 -12.02
N THR A 227 17.47 30.11 -12.45
CA THR A 227 18.23 31.32 -12.16
C THR A 227 17.93 31.92 -10.78
N THR A 228 16.71 31.79 -10.28
CA THR A 228 16.28 32.44 -9.03
C THR A 228 16.37 31.48 -7.83
N TYR A 229 16.04 30.22 -8.03
CA TYR A 229 15.90 29.26 -6.92
C TYR A 229 17.04 28.23 -6.91
N LEU A 230 17.31 27.55 -8.01
CA LEU A 230 18.31 26.49 -8.07
C LEU A 230 19.73 27.02 -7.91
N SER A 231 20.01 28.21 -8.42
CA SER A 231 21.32 28.88 -8.27
C SER A 231 21.49 29.58 -6.92
N SER A 232 20.44 29.73 -6.14
CA SER A 232 20.47 30.46 -4.87
C SER A 232 20.96 29.58 -3.72
N PRO A 233 22.01 30.01 -2.99
CA PRO A 233 22.47 29.30 -1.78
C PRO A 233 21.38 29.16 -0.72
N LYS A 234 20.37 30.03 -0.71
CA LYS A 234 19.22 29.96 0.22
C LYS A 234 18.30 28.78 -0.11
N TYR A 235 17.98 28.56 -1.37
CA TYR A 235 16.94 27.61 -1.78
C TYR A 235 17.49 26.26 -2.25
N LYS A 236 18.68 26.23 -2.82
CA LYS A 236 19.28 25.03 -3.38
C LYS A 236 19.29 23.82 -2.43
N PRO A 237 19.67 23.95 -1.14
CA PRO A 237 19.68 22.78 -0.24
C PRO A 237 18.32 22.12 -0.08
N TYR A 238 17.23 22.88 -0.16
CA TYR A 238 15.87 22.33 -0.05
C TYR A 238 15.45 21.61 -1.33
N ILE A 239 15.82 22.17 -2.49
CA ILE A 239 15.58 21.55 -3.79
C ILE A 239 16.37 20.26 -3.91
N ASP A 240 17.64 20.27 -3.53
CA ASP A 240 18.49 19.07 -3.52
C ASP A 240 17.89 17.98 -2.61
N ASN A 241 17.43 18.37 -1.42
CA ASN A 241 16.78 17.44 -0.49
C ASN A 241 15.44 16.89 -1.03
N TYR A 242 14.73 17.63 -1.88
CA TYR A 242 13.53 17.15 -2.57
C TYR A 242 13.87 16.19 -3.71
N ILE A 243 14.92 16.44 -4.47
CA ILE A 243 15.29 15.65 -5.66
C ILE A 243 16.00 14.33 -5.27
N LEU A 244 16.78 14.32 -4.20
CA LEU A 244 17.62 13.18 -3.82
C LEU A 244 16.85 11.87 -3.62
N PRO A 245 15.65 11.82 -3.01
CA PRO A 245 14.86 10.60 -2.92
C PRO A 245 14.62 9.93 -4.27
N TYR A 246 14.29 10.71 -5.30
CA TYR A 246 13.97 10.17 -6.62
C TYR A 246 15.21 9.65 -7.34
N SER A 247 16.32 10.43 -7.32
CA SER A 247 17.56 10.02 -7.96
C SER A 247 18.18 8.79 -7.28
N ALA A 248 18.19 8.75 -5.95
CA ALA A 248 18.67 7.62 -5.19
C ALA A 248 17.81 6.37 -5.41
N THR A 249 16.47 6.52 -5.43
CA THR A 249 15.56 5.40 -5.72
C THR A 249 15.78 4.85 -7.13
N ALA A 250 16.01 5.71 -8.13
CA ALA A 250 16.33 5.29 -9.48
C ALA A 250 17.66 4.52 -9.55
N ASP A 251 18.69 4.98 -8.83
CA ASP A 251 19.98 4.29 -8.74
C ASP A 251 19.83 2.93 -8.04
N MET A 252 19.15 2.86 -6.90
CA MET A 252 18.87 1.61 -6.18
C MET A 252 18.12 0.62 -7.09
N PHE A 253 17.10 1.08 -7.80
CA PHE A 253 16.37 0.24 -8.74
C PHE A 253 17.27 -0.31 -9.86
N SER A 254 18.16 0.50 -10.39
CA SER A 254 19.12 0.07 -11.41
C SER A 254 20.08 -1.00 -10.89
N MET A 255 20.56 -0.87 -9.64
CA MET A 255 21.38 -1.91 -8.99
C MET A 255 20.58 -3.20 -8.79
N LEU A 256 19.34 -3.11 -8.29
CA LEU A 256 18.48 -4.27 -8.06
C LEU A 256 18.12 -4.99 -9.36
N LEU A 257 17.86 -4.27 -10.45
CA LEU A 257 17.67 -4.85 -11.77
C LEU A 257 18.86 -5.68 -12.23
N LYS A 258 20.06 -5.16 -12.03
CA LYS A 258 21.30 -5.89 -12.36
C LYS A 258 21.38 -7.18 -11.54
N TRP A 259 21.17 -7.13 -10.22
CA TRP A 259 21.24 -8.32 -9.37
C TRP A 259 20.17 -9.34 -9.70
N GLN A 260 19.00 -8.88 -10.14
CA GLN A 260 17.95 -9.77 -10.59
C GLN A 260 18.31 -10.46 -11.92
N GLN A 261 18.92 -9.75 -12.85
CA GLN A 261 19.45 -10.33 -14.10
C GLN A 261 20.56 -11.37 -13.82
N GLU A 262 21.36 -11.11 -12.78
CA GLU A 262 22.38 -12.05 -12.28
C GLU A 262 21.78 -13.24 -11.52
N GLY A 263 20.47 -13.27 -11.29
CA GLY A 263 19.78 -14.33 -10.55
C GLY A 263 19.96 -14.29 -9.03
N LYS A 264 20.46 -13.17 -8.48
CA LYS A 264 20.68 -12.98 -7.04
C LYS A 264 19.40 -12.68 -6.27
N ILE A 265 18.43 -12.05 -6.92
CA ILE A 265 17.10 -11.75 -6.34
C ILE A 265 15.98 -12.27 -7.24
N ASP A 266 14.90 -12.73 -6.62
CA ASP A 266 13.80 -13.39 -7.33
C ASP A 266 12.85 -12.39 -7.96
N GLN A 267 12.49 -11.34 -7.23
CA GLN A 267 11.46 -10.39 -7.64
C GLN A 267 11.71 -9.00 -7.09
N ILE A 268 11.33 -7.98 -7.88
CA ILE A 268 11.23 -6.58 -7.44
C ILE A 268 9.77 -6.16 -7.57
N LEU A 269 9.20 -5.62 -6.49
CA LEU A 269 7.91 -4.96 -6.48
C LEU A 269 8.07 -3.49 -6.13
N VAL A 270 7.56 -2.62 -6.99
CA VAL A 270 7.58 -1.17 -6.78
C VAL A 270 6.17 -0.71 -6.45
N GLY A 271 5.99 -0.09 -5.30
CA GLY A 271 4.76 0.56 -4.91
C GLY A 271 4.88 2.08 -5.01
N ASN A 272 3.81 2.72 -5.41
CA ASN A 272 3.77 4.17 -5.54
C ASN A 272 2.97 4.77 -4.38
N ASP A 273 3.62 5.59 -3.56
CA ASP A 273 3.01 6.29 -2.43
C ASP A 273 2.30 7.56 -2.91
N ASP A 274 1.02 7.72 -2.55
CA ASP A 274 0.19 8.91 -2.79
C ASP A 274 0.37 9.55 -4.20
N LEU A 275 -0.09 8.85 -5.23
CA LEU A 275 0.08 9.21 -6.64
C LEU A 275 -0.79 10.38 -7.12
N GLN A 276 -0.99 11.38 -6.34
CA GLN A 276 -1.75 12.55 -6.82
C GLN A 276 -1.07 13.30 -7.97
N LEU A 277 0.24 13.07 -8.18
CA LEU A 277 1.04 13.84 -9.15
C LEU A 277 2.13 12.99 -9.81
N PRO A 278 2.43 13.23 -11.11
CA PRO A 278 3.23 12.34 -11.97
C PRO A 278 4.73 12.31 -11.71
N ASN A 279 5.28 13.25 -10.98
CA ASN A 279 6.70 13.55 -11.02
C ASN A 279 7.62 12.43 -10.57
N CYS A 280 7.33 11.79 -9.43
CA CYS A 280 8.21 10.73 -8.94
C CYS A 280 8.21 9.52 -9.87
N ILE A 281 7.07 9.14 -10.42
CA ILE A 281 6.97 8.03 -11.36
C ILE A 281 7.68 8.38 -12.66
N THR A 282 7.44 9.55 -13.21
CA THR A 282 8.06 10.00 -14.45
C THR A 282 9.57 10.02 -14.32
N TYR A 283 10.11 10.57 -13.23
CA TYR A 283 11.54 10.59 -12.99
C TYR A 283 12.13 9.19 -12.82
N PHE A 284 11.47 8.35 -12.04
CA PHE A 284 11.87 6.97 -11.81
C PHE A 284 11.93 6.17 -13.11
N TYR A 285 10.88 6.21 -13.92
CA TYR A 285 10.83 5.47 -15.17
C TYR A 285 11.79 5.99 -16.22
N ARG A 286 12.00 7.28 -16.26
CA ARG A 286 12.97 7.87 -17.18
C ARG A 286 14.38 7.33 -16.96
N GLN A 287 14.82 7.26 -15.71
CA GLN A 287 16.13 6.72 -15.37
C GLN A 287 16.27 5.25 -15.78
N ASN A 288 15.16 4.53 -15.86
CA ASN A 288 15.11 3.11 -16.17
C ASN A 288 14.41 2.79 -17.51
N ALA A 289 14.19 3.78 -18.36
CA ALA A 289 13.41 3.65 -19.60
C ALA A 289 14.00 2.60 -20.57
N SER A 290 15.32 2.53 -20.70
CA SER A 290 16.00 1.53 -21.55
C SER A 290 15.69 0.10 -21.11
N TRP A 291 15.61 -0.14 -19.81
CA TRP A 291 15.25 -1.46 -19.29
C TRP A 291 13.78 -1.78 -19.53
N VAL A 292 12.88 -0.85 -19.30
CA VAL A 292 11.44 -1.02 -19.55
C VAL A 292 11.18 -1.30 -21.03
N GLN A 293 11.85 -0.60 -21.92
CA GLN A 293 11.78 -0.84 -23.36
C GLN A 293 12.28 -2.23 -23.73
N SER A 294 13.42 -2.66 -23.20
CA SER A 294 14.01 -3.97 -23.51
C SER A 294 13.16 -5.13 -23.01
N SER A 295 12.44 -4.96 -21.90
CA SER A 295 11.60 -6.02 -21.32
C SER A 295 10.25 -6.19 -22.02
N LYS A 296 9.78 -5.21 -22.78
CA LYS A 296 8.44 -5.19 -23.40
C LYS A 296 8.40 -4.84 -24.88
N GLY A 297 9.51 -4.42 -25.47
CA GLY A 297 9.55 -4.03 -26.89
C GLY A 297 8.76 -2.76 -27.23
N SER A 298 8.30 -2.00 -26.26
CA SER A 298 7.48 -0.79 -26.43
C SER A 298 8.16 0.42 -25.83
N ALA A 299 8.14 1.54 -26.54
CA ALA A 299 8.54 2.83 -25.97
C ALA A 299 7.56 3.23 -24.88
N VAL A 300 8.05 3.55 -23.68
CA VAL A 300 7.24 4.12 -22.63
C VAL A 300 7.00 5.59 -22.94
N LYS A 301 5.75 5.93 -23.20
CA LYS A 301 5.34 7.33 -23.32
C LYS A 301 4.88 7.82 -21.95
N TYR A 302 5.45 8.91 -21.51
CA TYR A 302 5.08 9.53 -20.24
C TYR A 302 3.88 10.43 -20.44
N SER A 303 2.88 10.26 -19.61
CA SER A 303 1.66 11.05 -19.65
C SER A 303 1.34 11.62 -18.27
N PHE A 304 0.62 12.74 -18.25
CA PHE A 304 0.10 13.32 -17.01
C PHE A 304 -0.97 12.44 -16.41
N PRO A 305 -0.98 12.22 -15.08
CA PRO A 305 -2.12 11.62 -14.43
C PRO A 305 -3.37 12.47 -14.63
N ARG A 306 -4.48 11.77 -14.80
CA ARG A 306 -5.79 12.37 -15.01
C ARG A 306 -6.20 13.32 -13.88
N SER A 307 -5.87 12.98 -12.62
CA SER A 307 -6.18 13.81 -11.46
C SER A 307 -5.49 15.17 -11.46
N TYR A 308 -4.27 15.26 -11.98
CA TYR A 308 -3.60 16.55 -12.15
C TYR A 308 -4.22 17.36 -13.30
N MET A 309 -4.64 16.66 -14.35
CA MET A 309 -5.33 17.28 -15.48
C MET A 309 -6.67 17.87 -15.08
N GLU A 310 -7.40 17.24 -14.15
CA GLU A 310 -8.73 17.68 -13.70
C GLU A 310 -8.70 18.95 -12.85
N VAL A 311 -7.57 19.24 -12.20
CA VAL A 311 -7.42 20.48 -11.41
C VAL A 311 -6.83 21.65 -12.21
N LEU A 312 -6.41 21.42 -13.45
CA LEU A 312 -5.94 22.47 -14.33
C LEU A 312 -7.09 23.06 -15.19
N PRO A 313 -7.03 24.33 -15.56
CA PRO A 313 -7.98 24.91 -16.52
C PRO A 313 -8.05 24.10 -17.81
N ASN A 314 -9.24 24.02 -18.42
CA ASN A 314 -9.48 23.24 -19.63
C ASN A 314 -8.54 23.57 -20.79
N SER A 315 -8.12 24.83 -20.92
CA SER A 315 -7.15 25.28 -21.94
C SER A 315 -5.78 24.60 -21.73
N ILE A 316 -5.31 24.55 -20.49
CA ILE A 316 -4.04 23.89 -20.14
C ILE A 316 -4.19 22.36 -20.27
N GLN A 317 -5.33 21.81 -19.83
CA GLN A 317 -5.62 20.38 -19.97
C GLN A 317 -5.55 19.93 -21.43
N ASN A 318 -6.15 20.69 -22.37
CA ASN A 318 -6.16 20.35 -23.78
C ASN A 318 -4.74 20.37 -24.37
N ASN A 319 -3.96 21.41 -24.06
CA ASN A 319 -2.58 21.50 -24.51
C ASN A 319 -1.71 20.35 -23.95
N LEU A 320 -1.95 19.93 -22.72
CA LEU A 320 -1.26 18.80 -22.12
C LEU A 320 -1.73 17.46 -22.72
N LYS A 321 -3.02 17.30 -23.04
CA LYS A 321 -3.53 16.12 -23.74
C LYS A 321 -2.93 15.98 -25.14
N GLU A 322 -2.76 17.06 -25.87
CA GLU A 322 -2.09 17.05 -27.17
C GLU A 322 -0.61 16.67 -27.04
N ALA A 323 0.06 17.15 -25.98
CA ALA A 323 1.49 16.87 -25.77
C ALA A 323 1.77 15.45 -25.24
N TYR A 324 0.88 14.88 -24.42
CA TYR A 324 1.16 13.65 -23.64
C TYR A 324 0.22 12.47 -23.92
N GLY A 325 -0.88 12.65 -24.64
CA GLY A 325 -1.83 11.56 -24.90
C GLY A 325 -2.67 11.13 -23.68
N ASN A 326 -3.31 9.99 -23.76
CA ASN A 326 -4.20 9.46 -22.70
C ASN A 326 -3.42 8.64 -21.67
N SER A 327 -3.31 9.15 -20.44
CA SER A 327 -2.49 8.63 -19.34
C SER A 327 -2.79 7.18 -18.93
N GLU A 328 -4.05 6.75 -18.94
CA GLU A 328 -4.41 5.42 -18.41
C GLU A 328 -3.87 4.25 -19.23
N LYS A 329 -3.85 4.36 -20.54
CA LYS A 329 -3.35 3.28 -21.41
C LYS A 329 -1.83 3.11 -21.33
N GLU A 330 -1.11 4.17 -21.02
CA GLU A 330 0.34 4.18 -21.06
C GLU A 330 0.94 3.76 -19.71
N MET A 331 0.35 4.17 -18.61
CA MET A 331 0.69 3.67 -17.28
C MET A 331 0.43 2.16 -17.14
N ALA A 332 -0.60 1.65 -17.81
CA ALA A 332 -0.91 0.22 -17.85
C ALA A 332 0.18 -0.64 -18.53
N LEU A 333 1.04 -0.05 -19.35
CA LEU A 333 2.14 -0.75 -20.02
C LEU A 333 3.39 -0.93 -19.15
N ILE A 334 3.48 -0.17 -18.06
CA ILE A 334 4.62 -0.21 -17.16
C ILE A 334 4.34 -1.26 -16.08
N GLY A 335 5.18 -2.24 -15.94
CA GLY A 335 5.14 -3.12 -14.77
C GLY A 335 4.76 -4.58 -14.99
N TYR A 336 4.60 -5.07 -16.21
CA TYR A 336 4.27 -6.48 -16.46
C TYR A 336 5.45 -7.35 -16.87
N GLY A 337 6.57 -7.22 -16.19
CA GLY A 337 7.65 -8.20 -16.30
C GLY A 337 7.40 -9.39 -15.37
N LYS A 338 7.84 -10.60 -15.74
CA LYS A 338 7.78 -11.76 -14.83
C LYS A 338 8.56 -11.54 -13.53
N LYS A 339 9.47 -10.58 -13.49
CA LYS A 339 10.45 -10.37 -12.42
C LYS A 339 10.44 -8.98 -11.78
N VAL A 340 9.81 -7.99 -12.42
CA VAL A 340 9.59 -6.65 -11.86
C VAL A 340 8.15 -6.26 -12.11
N ASN A 341 7.49 -5.74 -11.09
CA ASN A 341 6.13 -5.24 -11.19
C ASN A 341 6.00 -3.92 -10.45
N ILE A 342 5.01 -3.13 -10.86
CA ILE A 342 4.71 -1.83 -10.29
C ILE A 342 3.23 -1.82 -9.94
N ILE A 343 2.93 -1.42 -8.70
CA ILE A 343 1.57 -1.26 -8.17
C ILE A 343 1.35 0.17 -7.68
N TYR A 344 0.11 0.50 -7.33
CA TYR A 344 -0.31 1.87 -7.02
C TYR A 344 -0.44 2.19 -5.55
N GLY A 345 -0.04 1.30 -4.66
CA GLY A 345 -0.03 1.49 -3.21
C GLY A 345 1.30 1.06 -2.62
N THR A 346 1.45 1.20 -1.33
CA THR A 346 2.67 0.82 -0.61
C THR A 346 2.40 -0.06 0.60
N ASP A 347 1.25 0.08 1.23
CA ASP A 347 0.94 -0.65 2.47
C ASP A 347 0.76 -2.17 2.23
N GLU A 348 0.35 -2.56 1.03
CA GLU A 348 0.12 -3.95 0.62
C GLU A 348 1.36 -4.67 0.06
N LEU A 349 2.49 -3.97 -0.10
CA LEU A 349 3.69 -4.53 -0.74
C LEU A 349 4.15 -5.87 -0.14
N PRO A 350 4.38 -6.00 1.17
CA PRO A 350 4.84 -7.24 1.74
C PRO A 350 3.80 -8.35 1.64
N GLN A 351 2.52 -8.04 1.83
CA GLN A 351 1.43 -9.02 1.77
C GLN A 351 1.25 -9.60 0.37
N LEU A 352 1.24 -8.76 -0.67
CA LEU A 352 1.18 -9.21 -2.05
C LEU A 352 2.42 -10.01 -2.45
N THR A 353 3.59 -9.62 -1.97
CA THR A 353 4.85 -10.34 -2.20
C THR A 353 4.81 -11.72 -1.57
N TYR A 354 4.33 -11.83 -0.33
CA TYR A 354 4.12 -13.10 0.34
C TYR A 354 3.09 -13.98 -0.39
N ALA A 355 1.94 -13.41 -0.78
CA ALA A 355 0.91 -14.13 -1.51
C ALA A 355 1.44 -14.71 -2.83
N ARG A 356 2.31 -13.97 -3.52
CA ARG A 356 3.01 -14.45 -4.72
C ARG A 356 3.95 -15.62 -4.41
N ASP A 357 4.83 -15.47 -3.42
CA ASP A 357 5.76 -16.53 -3.03
C ASP A 357 5.00 -17.80 -2.62
N TYR A 358 3.94 -17.64 -1.83
CA TYR A 358 3.09 -18.74 -1.38
C TYR A 358 2.42 -19.49 -2.55
N SER A 359 1.93 -18.74 -3.55
CA SER A 359 1.39 -19.33 -4.79
C SER A 359 2.43 -20.14 -5.57
N ILE A 360 3.62 -19.56 -5.74
CA ILE A 360 4.71 -20.19 -6.50
C ILE A 360 5.19 -21.46 -5.80
N ARG A 361 5.40 -21.40 -4.47
CA ARG A 361 5.86 -22.56 -3.68
C ARG A 361 4.87 -23.73 -3.72
N ASN A 362 3.58 -23.43 -3.71
CA ASN A 362 2.53 -24.46 -3.74
C ASN A 362 2.11 -24.84 -5.16
N ASN A 363 2.65 -24.18 -6.19
CA ASN A 363 2.28 -24.39 -7.59
C ASN A 363 0.75 -24.26 -7.82
N LEU A 364 0.11 -23.31 -7.15
CA LEU A 364 -1.31 -23.04 -7.25
C LEU A 364 -1.55 -21.63 -7.80
N THR A 365 -2.56 -21.52 -8.66
CA THR A 365 -2.97 -20.26 -9.30
C THR A 365 -4.45 -20.04 -9.07
N PRO A 366 -4.86 -19.40 -7.97
CA PRO A 366 -6.26 -19.06 -7.72
C PRO A 366 -6.87 -18.23 -8.84
N LYS A 367 -8.16 -18.43 -9.07
CA LYS A 367 -8.94 -17.71 -10.07
C LYS A 367 -10.01 -16.87 -9.40
N TYR A 368 -10.24 -15.67 -9.94
CA TYR A 368 -11.12 -14.66 -9.36
C TYR A 368 -12.24 -14.27 -10.30
N ASN A 369 -13.48 -14.37 -9.85
CA ASN A 369 -14.65 -13.77 -10.49
C ASN A 369 -14.82 -12.35 -9.93
N LEU A 370 -14.87 -11.35 -10.79
CA LEU A 370 -14.91 -9.94 -10.37
C LEU A 370 -16.29 -9.34 -10.60
N TYR A 371 -16.90 -8.82 -9.54
CA TYR A 371 -18.21 -8.18 -9.55
C TYR A 371 -18.09 -6.73 -9.06
N TYR A 372 -18.50 -5.80 -9.90
CA TYR A 372 -18.44 -4.37 -9.61
C TYR A 372 -19.83 -3.77 -9.44
N ASN A 373 -19.93 -2.64 -8.73
CA ASN A 373 -21.13 -1.85 -8.71
C ASN A 373 -21.20 -0.99 -9.99
N ASP A 374 -22.10 -1.37 -10.90
CA ASP A 374 -22.38 -0.67 -12.16
C ASP A 374 -21.10 -0.27 -12.95
N HIS A 375 -21.12 0.88 -13.62
CA HIS A 375 -20.03 1.39 -14.48
C HIS A 375 -18.80 1.92 -13.71
N THR A 376 -18.70 1.68 -12.41
CA THR A 376 -17.63 2.24 -11.58
C THR A 376 -16.28 1.54 -11.78
N GLN A 377 -16.27 0.39 -12.42
CA GLN A 377 -15.05 -0.38 -12.70
C GLN A 377 -13.99 0.40 -13.52
N ASP A 378 -14.44 1.34 -14.35
CA ASP A 378 -13.59 2.09 -15.26
C ASP A 378 -13.39 3.57 -14.84
N VAL A 379 -13.96 3.97 -13.71
CA VAL A 379 -13.78 5.33 -13.17
C VAL A 379 -12.46 5.39 -12.39
N ALA A 380 -11.64 6.40 -12.67
CA ALA A 380 -10.37 6.60 -11.97
C ALA A 380 -10.60 6.80 -10.47
N THR A 381 -9.76 6.16 -9.68
CA THR A 381 -9.70 6.28 -8.23
C THR A 381 -8.76 7.41 -7.80
N PHE A 382 -8.64 7.61 -6.49
CA PHE A 382 -7.62 8.50 -5.91
C PHE A 382 -6.19 8.11 -6.36
N ASP A 383 -5.94 6.83 -6.57
CA ASP A 383 -4.65 6.30 -7.03
C ASP A 383 -4.46 6.41 -8.55
N VAL A 384 -5.18 7.30 -9.22
CA VAL A 384 -5.12 7.64 -10.65
C VAL A 384 -5.32 6.48 -11.62
N SER A 385 -5.91 5.39 -11.16
CA SER A 385 -6.23 4.23 -12.00
C SER A 385 -7.63 3.70 -11.71
N SER A 386 -8.20 2.93 -12.63
CA SER A 386 -9.52 2.35 -12.42
C SER A 386 -9.47 1.13 -11.50
N PRO A 387 -10.54 0.85 -10.73
CA PRO A 387 -10.61 -0.37 -9.91
C PRO A 387 -10.36 -1.64 -10.71
N SER A 388 -10.86 -1.71 -11.95
CA SER A 388 -10.66 -2.88 -12.82
C SER A 388 -9.19 -3.07 -13.20
N HIS A 389 -8.43 -2.00 -13.32
CA HIS A 389 -6.99 -2.09 -13.57
C HIS A 389 -6.23 -2.48 -12.31
N LEU A 390 -6.46 -1.78 -11.20
CA LEU A 390 -5.79 -2.03 -9.92
C LEU A 390 -5.93 -3.48 -9.48
N ILE A 391 -7.14 -4.05 -9.54
CA ILE A 391 -7.38 -5.42 -9.09
C ILE A 391 -6.72 -6.46 -10.02
N LYS A 392 -6.72 -6.23 -11.32
CA LYS A 392 -6.03 -7.11 -12.27
C LYS A 392 -4.51 -7.10 -12.06
N VAL A 393 -3.94 -5.94 -11.76
CA VAL A 393 -2.52 -5.81 -11.42
C VAL A 393 -2.19 -6.60 -10.16
N ALA A 394 -2.97 -6.42 -9.08
CA ALA A 394 -2.78 -7.13 -7.82
C ALA A 394 -2.91 -8.66 -7.99
N ILE A 395 -3.97 -9.14 -8.67
CA ILE A 395 -4.17 -10.56 -8.96
C ILE A 395 -3.00 -11.14 -9.76
N ASN A 396 -2.60 -10.48 -10.84
CA ASN A 396 -1.51 -10.97 -11.69
C ASN A 396 -0.18 -11.00 -10.93
N TYR A 397 0.09 -9.97 -10.11
CA TYR A 397 1.30 -9.96 -9.30
C TYR A 397 1.30 -11.11 -8.28
N ALA A 398 0.22 -11.33 -7.56
CA ALA A 398 0.07 -12.43 -6.61
C ALA A 398 0.09 -13.83 -7.27
N SER A 399 0.30 -13.92 -8.58
CA SER A 399 0.22 -15.16 -9.39
C SER A 399 -1.18 -15.78 -9.48
N GLY A 400 -2.22 -14.98 -9.28
CA GLY A 400 -3.61 -15.34 -9.56
C GLY A 400 -4.01 -15.07 -11.01
N ARG A 401 -5.26 -15.37 -11.35
CA ARG A 401 -5.87 -15.09 -12.66
C ARG A 401 -7.30 -14.63 -12.52
N VAL A 402 -7.77 -13.80 -13.44
CA VAL A 402 -9.20 -13.55 -13.57
C VAL A 402 -9.87 -14.82 -14.06
N GLY A 403 -10.94 -15.24 -13.39
CA GLY A 403 -11.66 -16.49 -13.59
C GLY A 403 -12.67 -16.43 -14.74
N GLN A 404 -13.38 -17.54 -14.91
CA GLN A 404 -14.43 -17.72 -15.91
C GLN A 404 -15.81 -17.92 -15.26
N TYR A 405 -16.00 -17.39 -14.06
CA TYR A 405 -17.24 -17.45 -13.28
C TYR A 405 -17.66 -18.88 -12.95
N THR A 406 -16.70 -19.74 -12.62
CA THR A 406 -16.97 -21.09 -12.12
C THR A 406 -17.17 -21.06 -10.59
N LYS A 407 -17.87 -22.08 -10.03
CA LYS A 407 -18.08 -22.21 -8.57
C LYS A 407 -16.79 -22.41 -7.76
N LYS A 408 -15.69 -22.77 -8.43
CA LYS A 408 -14.38 -22.98 -7.80
C LYS A 408 -13.54 -21.70 -7.75
N ASP A 409 -13.96 -20.68 -8.50
CA ASP A 409 -13.25 -19.40 -8.54
C ASP A 409 -13.66 -18.57 -7.31
N PHE A 410 -12.72 -17.79 -6.77
CA PHE A 410 -12.98 -16.87 -5.67
C PHE A 410 -13.85 -15.70 -6.16
N ASN A 411 -15.01 -15.48 -5.52
CA ASN A 411 -15.92 -14.41 -5.90
C ASN A 411 -15.55 -13.13 -5.17
N THR A 412 -15.02 -12.13 -5.90
CA THR A 412 -14.61 -10.84 -5.35
C THR A 412 -15.59 -9.76 -5.76
N PHE A 413 -16.23 -9.17 -4.78
CA PHE A 413 -17.17 -8.05 -4.92
C PHE A 413 -16.46 -6.75 -4.61
N ILE A 414 -16.54 -5.78 -5.52
CA ILE A 414 -15.86 -4.48 -5.43
C ILE A 414 -16.91 -3.37 -5.48
N TYR A 415 -17.06 -2.66 -4.36
CA TYR A 415 -17.98 -1.53 -4.26
C TYR A 415 -17.21 -0.21 -4.18
N ASN A 416 -17.38 0.66 -5.18
CA ASN A 416 -16.75 1.97 -5.22
C ASN A 416 -17.74 3.07 -4.81
N TYR A 417 -17.49 3.70 -3.66
CA TYR A 417 -18.34 4.78 -3.12
C TYR A 417 -18.13 6.14 -3.79
N THR A 418 -17.06 6.33 -4.53
CA THR A 418 -16.72 7.63 -5.12
C THR A 418 -17.67 8.08 -6.23
N THR A 419 -18.48 7.17 -6.75
CA THR A 419 -19.35 7.42 -7.90
C THR A 419 -20.82 7.70 -7.57
N GLY A 420 -21.25 7.52 -6.34
CA GLY A 420 -22.50 8.04 -5.75
C GLY A 420 -23.85 7.58 -6.30
N LYS A 421 -23.93 6.81 -7.39
CA LYS A 421 -25.18 6.58 -8.13
C LYS A 421 -25.58 5.11 -8.35
N SER A 422 -24.83 4.13 -7.88
CA SER A 422 -25.19 2.73 -8.11
C SER A 422 -26.26 2.26 -7.12
N SER A 423 -27.17 1.40 -7.59
CA SER A 423 -28.13 0.73 -6.73
C SER A 423 -27.39 -0.21 -5.76
N LYS A 424 -27.35 0.20 -4.52
CA LYS A 424 -26.76 -0.58 -3.41
C LYS A 424 -27.49 -1.89 -3.23
N GLU A 425 -28.81 -1.88 -3.43
CA GLU A 425 -29.70 -3.04 -3.32
C GLU A 425 -29.37 -4.09 -4.40
N ASN A 426 -29.23 -3.68 -5.67
CA ASN A 426 -28.87 -4.60 -6.75
C ASN A 426 -27.53 -5.28 -6.53
N PHE A 427 -26.55 -4.53 -5.98
CA PHE A 427 -25.25 -5.09 -5.64
C PHE A 427 -25.34 -6.12 -4.51
N LEU A 428 -26.11 -5.82 -3.45
CA LEU A 428 -26.36 -6.74 -2.34
C LEU A 428 -27.11 -8.01 -2.82
N ASP A 429 -28.15 -7.86 -3.64
CA ASP A 429 -28.88 -8.99 -4.20
C ASP A 429 -27.98 -9.91 -5.02
N LYS A 430 -27.07 -9.33 -5.78
CA LYS A 430 -26.08 -10.11 -6.53
C LYS A 430 -25.09 -10.81 -5.61
N LEU A 431 -24.58 -10.11 -4.58
CA LEU A 431 -23.70 -10.69 -3.56
C LEU A 431 -24.36 -11.89 -2.88
N TYR A 432 -25.59 -11.73 -2.39
CA TYR A 432 -26.35 -12.81 -1.76
C TYR A 432 -26.60 -13.99 -2.71
N THR A 433 -26.94 -13.69 -3.97
CA THR A 433 -27.21 -14.73 -4.97
C THR A 433 -25.97 -15.56 -5.29
N VAL A 434 -24.82 -14.91 -5.45
CA VAL A 434 -23.57 -15.59 -5.79
C VAL A 434 -23.07 -16.39 -4.58
N ASN A 435 -23.12 -15.82 -3.37
CA ASN A 435 -22.71 -16.51 -2.15
C ASN A 435 -23.58 -17.77 -1.91
N ALA A 436 -24.90 -17.68 -2.10
CA ALA A 436 -25.81 -18.81 -1.93
C ALA A 436 -25.55 -19.98 -2.93
N ASN A 437 -24.88 -19.70 -4.06
CA ASN A 437 -24.46 -20.73 -5.01
C ASN A 437 -23.22 -21.51 -4.58
N GLY A 438 -22.59 -21.10 -3.48
CA GLY A 438 -21.37 -21.68 -2.92
C GLY A 438 -20.09 -21.13 -3.57
N GLY A 439 -18.96 -21.43 -2.96
CA GLY A 439 -17.63 -20.92 -3.29
C GLY A 439 -17.21 -19.78 -2.37
N HIS A 440 -15.91 -19.53 -2.32
CA HIS A 440 -15.35 -18.44 -1.51
C HIS A 440 -15.84 -17.08 -2.00
N THR A 441 -16.16 -16.19 -1.07
CA THR A 441 -16.69 -14.86 -1.37
C THR A 441 -15.99 -13.79 -0.55
N GLY A 442 -15.54 -12.73 -1.22
CA GLY A 442 -14.90 -11.59 -0.59
C GLY A 442 -15.49 -10.25 -1.02
N LEU A 443 -15.35 -9.25 -0.16
CA LEU A 443 -15.83 -7.89 -0.38
C LEU A 443 -14.68 -6.89 -0.22
N ILE A 444 -14.52 -6.01 -1.20
CA ILE A 444 -13.64 -4.84 -1.16
C ILE A 444 -14.50 -3.58 -1.27
N GLU A 445 -14.46 -2.71 -0.27
CA GLU A 445 -15.16 -1.43 -0.30
C GLU A 445 -14.14 -0.31 -0.54
N LEU A 446 -14.33 0.42 -1.64
CA LEU A 446 -13.42 1.47 -2.08
C LEU A 446 -13.95 2.85 -1.68
N TYR A 447 -13.32 3.46 -0.71
CA TYR A 447 -13.55 4.84 -0.33
C TYR A 447 -12.23 5.55 0.01
N VAL A 448 -12.20 6.87 -0.13
CA VAL A 448 -11.03 7.65 0.28
C VAL A 448 -11.19 8.05 1.74
N ASN A 449 -10.18 7.79 2.53
CA ASN A 449 -10.14 8.05 3.97
C ASN A 449 -10.49 9.50 4.38
N THR A 450 -10.38 10.45 3.45
CA THR A 450 -10.70 11.87 3.65
C THR A 450 -12.15 12.23 3.37
N GLN A 451 -12.94 11.33 2.78
CA GLN A 451 -14.36 11.61 2.53
C GLN A 451 -15.18 11.29 3.78
N LEU A 452 -15.80 12.33 4.34
CA LEU A 452 -16.49 12.30 5.63
C LEU A 452 -18.01 12.16 5.45
N ASP A 453 -18.46 11.14 4.71
CA ASP A 453 -19.87 10.88 4.43
C ASP A 453 -20.35 9.64 5.21
N ASN A 454 -21.53 9.72 5.83
CA ASN A 454 -22.18 8.62 6.57
C ASN A 454 -22.65 7.44 5.68
N SER A 455 -22.51 7.54 4.36
CA SER A 455 -22.84 6.45 3.43
C SER A 455 -21.72 5.44 3.22
N ARG A 456 -20.55 5.67 3.82
CA ARG A 456 -19.40 4.76 3.76
C ARG A 456 -19.74 3.46 4.43
N ASN A 457 -19.10 2.39 3.99
CA ASN A 457 -19.32 1.04 4.50
C ASN A 457 -20.79 0.58 4.53
N TYR A 458 -21.64 1.10 3.64
CA TYR A 458 -23.05 0.71 3.60
C TYR A 458 -23.22 -0.80 3.41
N ILE A 459 -22.46 -1.43 2.53
CA ILE A 459 -22.54 -2.85 2.27
C ILE A 459 -22.15 -3.63 3.53
N PHE A 460 -21.02 -3.26 4.15
CA PHE A 460 -20.62 -3.84 5.43
C PHE A 460 -21.69 -3.71 6.51
N GLN A 461 -22.31 -2.53 6.64
CA GLN A 461 -23.37 -2.29 7.63
C GLN A 461 -24.60 -3.15 7.40
N GLN A 462 -24.97 -3.43 6.14
CA GLN A 462 -26.06 -4.35 5.85
C GLN A 462 -25.71 -5.79 6.27
N LEU A 463 -24.52 -6.27 5.91
CA LEU A 463 -24.03 -7.59 6.31
C LEU A 463 -23.90 -7.74 7.82
N SER A 464 -23.54 -6.65 8.54
CA SER A 464 -23.42 -6.65 10.00
C SER A 464 -24.75 -6.58 10.76
N ARG A 465 -25.87 -6.32 10.08
CA ARG A 465 -27.23 -6.28 10.66
C ARG A 465 -28.04 -7.55 10.42
N ASN A 466 -27.68 -8.30 9.38
CA ASN A 466 -28.42 -9.51 9.02
C ASN A 466 -28.21 -10.60 10.05
N LYS A 467 -29.20 -10.77 10.92
CA LYS A 467 -29.29 -11.95 11.78
C LYS A 467 -29.89 -13.09 10.97
N ARG A 468 -29.34 -14.28 11.04
CA ARG A 468 -29.84 -15.52 10.41
C ARG A 468 -31.29 -15.87 10.78
N SER A 469 -31.93 -15.15 11.69
CA SER A 469 -33.23 -15.50 12.26
C SER A 469 -34.45 -14.98 11.51
N ASP A 470 -34.29 -14.17 10.46
CA ASP A 470 -35.46 -13.65 9.71
C ASP A 470 -35.71 -14.51 8.48
N GLN A 471 -36.56 -15.54 8.68
CA GLN A 471 -36.94 -16.52 7.65
C GLN A 471 -37.80 -15.94 6.52
N SER A 472 -38.08 -14.66 6.51
CA SER A 472 -38.93 -14.01 5.51
C SER A 472 -38.20 -13.58 4.23
N VAL A 473 -36.87 -13.54 4.23
CA VAL A 473 -36.07 -13.21 3.05
C VAL A 473 -35.28 -14.44 2.62
N SER A 474 -35.57 -14.95 1.46
CA SER A 474 -35.03 -16.22 0.93
C SER A 474 -33.53 -16.18 0.60
N LYS A 475 -32.84 -15.06 0.82
CA LYS A 475 -31.43 -14.88 0.54
C LYS A 475 -30.86 -13.84 1.51
N THR A 476 -30.31 -14.29 2.61
CA THR A 476 -29.57 -13.43 3.55
C THR A 476 -28.16 -13.94 3.72
N MET A 477 -27.20 -13.03 3.72
CA MET A 477 -25.80 -13.25 4.00
C MET A 477 -25.37 -12.34 5.14
N ASN A 478 -24.43 -12.76 5.96
CA ASN A 478 -23.83 -11.92 7.00
C ASN A 478 -22.28 -11.97 6.95
N LEU A 479 -21.62 -11.23 7.84
CA LEU A 479 -20.15 -11.13 7.86
C LEU A 479 -19.44 -12.48 8.05
N SER A 480 -20.08 -13.48 8.69
CA SER A 480 -19.47 -14.80 8.90
C SER A 480 -19.33 -15.63 7.62
N GLU A 481 -19.92 -15.18 6.53
CA GLU A 481 -19.90 -15.84 5.24
C GLU A 481 -18.92 -15.18 4.25
N LEU A 482 -18.17 -14.17 4.70
CA LEU A 482 -17.09 -13.58 3.93
C LEU A 482 -15.76 -14.29 4.25
N ASP A 483 -15.07 -14.70 3.21
CA ASP A 483 -13.71 -15.26 3.29
C ASP A 483 -12.63 -14.17 3.09
N MET A 484 -13.02 -12.95 2.75
CA MET A 484 -12.13 -11.81 2.64
C MET A 484 -12.94 -10.51 2.76
N TYR A 485 -12.38 -9.56 3.48
CA TYR A 485 -12.85 -8.17 3.54
C TYR A 485 -11.67 -7.21 3.56
N SER A 486 -11.78 -6.10 2.84
CA SER A 486 -10.81 -5.02 2.90
C SER A 486 -11.42 -3.69 2.47
N ALA A 487 -11.07 -2.63 3.19
CA ALA A 487 -11.46 -1.25 2.88
C ALA A 487 -10.42 -0.23 3.37
N TRP A 488 -9.16 -0.67 3.45
CA TRP A 488 -8.07 0.10 4.04
C TRP A 488 -7.65 1.31 3.21
N ASN A 489 -7.56 2.46 3.86
CA ASN A 489 -6.89 3.71 3.49
C ASN A 489 -7.20 4.22 2.07
N THR A 490 -6.48 3.79 1.03
CA THR A 490 -6.72 4.14 -0.37
C THR A 490 -7.29 2.96 -1.14
N GLN A 491 -7.81 3.22 -2.35
CA GLN A 491 -8.41 2.16 -3.17
C GLN A 491 -7.37 1.10 -3.58
N ALA A 492 -6.14 1.51 -3.91
CA ALA A 492 -5.08 0.58 -4.28
C ALA A 492 -4.68 -0.30 -3.09
N ASN A 493 -4.48 0.29 -1.92
CA ASN A 493 -4.14 -0.44 -0.70
C ASN A 493 -5.25 -1.44 -0.32
N ALA A 494 -6.53 -1.03 -0.36
CA ALA A 494 -7.66 -1.91 -0.07
C ALA A 494 -7.71 -3.11 -1.03
N ILE A 495 -7.50 -2.87 -2.33
CA ILE A 495 -7.45 -3.94 -3.34
C ILE A 495 -6.27 -4.88 -3.09
N GLY A 496 -5.09 -4.33 -2.87
CA GLY A 496 -3.88 -5.12 -2.69
C GLY A 496 -3.94 -6.03 -1.46
N LEU A 497 -4.37 -5.49 -0.31
CA LEU A 497 -4.55 -6.25 0.94
C LEU A 497 -5.61 -7.33 0.79
N GLY A 498 -6.78 -6.99 0.21
CA GLY A 498 -7.85 -7.96 -0.02
C GLY A 498 -7.42 -9.11 -0.93
N ILE A 499 -6.75 -8.81 -2.05
CA ILE A 499 -6.25 -9.85 -2.97
C ILE A 499 -5.17 -10.71 -2.32
N ALA A 500 -4.25 -10.12 -1.54
CA ALA A 500 -3.24 -10.91 -0.83
C ALA A 500 -3.88 -11.89 0.16
N HIS A 501 -4.87 -11.43 0.93
CA HIS A 501 -5.62 -12.27 1.87
C HIS A 501 -6.37 -13.39 1.14
N ALA A 502 -7.17 -13.06 0.11
CA ALA A 502 -7.92 -14.05 -0.66
C ALA A 502 -7.01 -15.09 -1.32
N GLN A 503 -5.85 -14.67 -1.83
CA GLN A 503 -4.88 -15.54 -2.47
C GLN A 503 -4.32 -16.59 -1.49
N VAL A 504 -3.82 -16.12 -0.33
CA VAL A 504 -3.25 -17.00 0.68
C VAL A 504 -4.32 -17.94 1.25
N PHE A 505 -5.50 -17.41 1.59
CA PHE A 505 -6.62 -18.20 2.11
C PHE A 505 -7.04 -19.30 1.13
N THR A 506 -7.27 -18.97 -0.15
CA THR A 506 -7.71 -19.94 -1.16
C THR A 506 -6.69 -21.07 -1.38
N ILE A 507 -5.40 -20.76 -1.27
CA ILE A 507 -4.35 -21.78 -1.38
C ILE A 507 -4.28 -22.60 -0.11
N ALA A 508 -4.31 -21.97 1.05
CA ALA A 508 -4.24 -22.64 2.34
C ALA A 508 -5.42 -23.58 2.57
N ASP A 509 -6.61 -23.23 2.08
CA ASP A 509 -7.82 -24.11 2.07
C ASP A 509 -7.61 -25.41 1.26
N GLN A 510 -6.59 -25.48 0.43
CA GLN A 510 -6.28 -26.68 -0.36
C GLN A 510 -5.08 -27.47 0.19
N VAL A 511 -4.14 -26.80 0.89
CA VAL A 511 -2.84 -27.41 1.21
C VAL A 511 -2.47 -27.38 2.70
N SER A 512 -3.19 -26.61 3.53
CA SER A 512 -2.85 -26.46 4.94
C SER A 512 -2.90 -27.79 5.69
N LYS A 513 -1.84 -28.07 6.47
CA LYS A 513 -1.76 -29.24 7.36
C LYS A 513 -2.25 -28.94 8.77
N ASP A 514 -2.18 -27.68 9.19
CA ASP A 514 -2.70 -27.18 10.46
C ASP A 514 -3.88 -26.22 10.16
N THR A 515 -5.00 -26.83 9.85
CA THR A 515 -6.22 -26.13 9.45
C THR A 515 -6.78 -25.25 10.56
N LYS A 516 -6.64 -25.64 11.82
CA LYS A 516 -7.12 -24.89 12.99
C LYS A 516 -6.31 -23.58 13.17
N THR A 517 -4.98 -23.66 13.12
CA THR A 517 -4.11 -22.49 13.23
C THR A 517 -4.31 -21.53 12.04
N ALA A 518 -4.42 -22.07 10.83
CA ALA A 518 -4.68 -21.28 9.63
C ALA A 518 -6.03 -20.54 9.72
N LEU A 519 -7.09 -21.21 10.15
CA LEU A 519 -8.40 -20.62 10.32
C LEU A 519 -8.46 -19.58 11.46
N ASP A 520 -7.75 -19.83 12.57
CA ASP A 520 -7.61 -18.85 13.66
C ASP A 520 -6.94 -17.56 13.18
N ALA A 521 -5.87 -17.68 12.42
CA ALA A 521 -5.17 -16.54 11.83
C ALA A 521 -6.05 -15.80 10.81
N HIS A 522 -6.79 -16.54 9.98
CA HIS A 522 -7.74 -15.98 9.02
C HIS A 522 -8.81 -15.13 9.72
N LEU A 523 -9.44 -15.63 10.77
CA LEU A 523 -10.45 -14.87 11.52
C LEU A 523 -9.85 -13.63 12.20
N LYS A 524 -8.61 -13.68 12.64
CA LYS A 524 -7.93 -12.50 13.19
C LYS A 524 -7.74 -11.42 12.12
N VAL A 525 -7.37 -11.79 10.90
CA VAL A 525 -7.26 -10.84 9.78
C VAL A 525 -8.64 -10.27 9.44
N LEU A 526 -9.67 -11.10 9.31
CA LEU A 526 -11.04 -10.63 9.05
C LEU A 526 -11.54 -9.67 10.13
N LEU A 527 -11.39 -10.03 11.39
CA LEU A 527 -11.88 -9.21 12.50
C LEU A 527 -11.13 -7.88 12.59
N GLN A 528 -9.83 -7.88 12.33
CA GLN A 528 -9.04 -6.65 12.24
C GLN A 528 -9.61 -5.73 11.15
N HIS A 529 -9.81 -6.24 9.93
CA HIS A 529 -10.39 -5.47 8.84
C HIS A 529 -11.83 -5.01 9.12
N TYR A 530 -12.69 -5.86 9.72
CA TYR A 530 -14.05 -5.45 10.08
C TYR A 530 -14.08 -4.28 11.05
N ILE A 531 -13.19 -4.28 12.03
CA ILE A 531 -13.14 -3.26 13.07
C ILE A 531 -12.36 -2.04 12.58
N GLU A 532 -11.16 -2.21 12.05
CA GLU A 532 -10.31 -1.09 11.66
C GLU A 532 -10.79 -0.40 10.40
N ASP A 533 -10.99 -1.14 9.31
CA ASP A 533 -11.33 -0.51 8.03
C ASP A 533 -12.75 0.04 8.05
N SER A 534 -13.69 -0.70 8.64
CA SER A 534 -15.10 -0.36 8.56
C SER A 534 -15.62 0.40 9.78
N GLU A 535 -15.50 -0.16 10.99
CA GLU A 535 -16.05 0.51 12.18
C GLU A 535 -15.20 1.72 12.58
N TYR A 536 -13.89 1.59 12.56
CA TYR A 536 -13.00 2.69 12.95
C TYR A 536 -12.88 3.73 11.85
N THR A 537 -12.36 3.36 10.69
CA THR A 537 -12.01 4.33 9.63
C THR A 537 -13.23 5.03 9.06
N ALA A 538 -14.36 4.30 8.87
CA ALA A 538 -15.55 4.90 8.32
C ALA A 538 -16.37 5.72 9.32
N THR A 539 -16.26 5.47 10.64
CA THR A 539 -17.15 6.09 11.63
C THR A 539 -16.42 6.70 12.84
N ALA A 540 -15.70 5.90 13.62
CA ALA A 540 -15.14 6.34 14.91
C ALA A 540 -14.02 7.38 14.74
N LYS A 541 -13.20 7.24 13.71
CA LYS A 541 -12.09 8.15 13.39
C LYS A 541 -12.55 9.59 13.20
N LEU A 542 -13.66 9.82 12.51
CA LEU A 542 -14.23 11.14 12.34
C LEU A 542 -14.68 11.75 13.68
N THR A 543 -15.32 10.94 14.52
CA THR A 543 -15.75 11.38 15.86
C THR A 543 -14.56 11.83 16.70
N LEU A 544 -13.45 11.09 16.65
CA LEU A 544 -12.23 11.45 17.36
C LEU A 544 -11.56 12.70 16.77
N ALA A 545 -11.53 12.81 15.45
CA ALA A 545 -10.98 13.99 14.77
C ALA A 545 -11.77 15.26 15.11
N ASN A 546 -13.11 15.20 15.09
CA ASN A 546 -13.97 16.33 15.45
C ASN A 546 -13.82 16.77 16.92
N LYS A 547 -13.48 15.83 17.80
CA LYS A 547 -13.17 16.11 19.21
C LYS A 547 -11.72 16.54 19.43
N ALA A 548 -10.91 16.66 18.39
CA ALA A 548 -9.46 16.90 18.45
C ALA A 548 -8.76 15.94 19.44
N TYR A 549 -9.21 14.69 19.47
CA TYR A 549 -8.70 13.68 20.40
C TYR A 549 -7.22 13.40 20.13
N LYS A 550 -6.43 13.40 21.21
CA LYS A 550 -5.01 13.04 21.18
C LYS A 550 -4.83 11.76 22.00
N PRO A 551 -4.50 10.64 21.36
CA PRO A 551 -4.24 9.40 22.07
C PRO A 551 -3.13 9.58 23.12
N THR A 552 -3.36 9.06 24.32
CA THR A 552 -2.36 9.02 25.40
C THR A 552 -1.66 7.67 25.39
N VAL A 553 -0.54 7.58 26.08
CA VAL A 553 0.28 6.35 26.15
C VAL A 553 -0.43 5.20 26.91
N TYR A 554 -1.52 5.47 27.61
CA TYR A 554 -2.23 4.46 28.42
C TYR A 554 -3.16 3.60 27.54
N GLU A 555 -2.68 2.44 27.09
CA GLU A 555 -3.40 1.51 26.21
C GLU A 555 -4.77 1.06 26.74
N ASN A 556 -4.91 0.84 28.03
CA ASN A 556 -6.20 0.44 28.62
C ASN A 556 -7.29 1.50 28.45
N GLN A 557 -6.94 2.78 28.56
CA GLN A 557 -7.90 3.87 28.33
C GLN A 557 -8.23 4.01 26.85
N GLN A 558 -7.25 3.81 25.98
CA GLN A 558 -7.46 3.80 24.52
C GLN A 558 -8.44 2.69 24.14
N SER A 559 -8.25 1.48 24.66
CA SER A 559 -9.10 0.34 24.37
C SER A 559 -10.57 0.60 24.78
N GLN A 560 -10.81 1.18 25.96
CA GLN A 560 -12.16 1.50 26.41
C GLN A 560 -12.82 2.56 25.52
N ILE A 561 -12.11 3.63 25.17
CA ILE A 561 -12.65 4.70 24.30
C ILE A 561 -13.01 4.12 22.92
N LEU A 562 -12.15 3.29 22.33
CA LEU A 562 -12.40 2.65 21.07
C LEU A 562 -13.56 1.67 21.14
N TYR A 563 -13.65 0.91 22.23
CA TYR A 563 -14.74 -0.04 22.47
C TYR A 563 -16.11 0.67 22.53
N ASP A 564 -16.18 1.78 23.27
CA ASP A 564 -17.40 2.58 23.42
C ASP A 564 -17.85 3.24 22.10
N LEU A 565 -16.90 3.59 21.23
CA LEU A 565 -17.19 4.23 19.95
C LEU A 565 -17.65 3.25 18.86
N MET A 566 -17.09 2.03 18.84
CA MET A 566 -17.29 1.09 17.73
C MET A 566 -18.22 -0.09 18.09
N ASN A 567 -18.33 -0.43 19.38
CA ASN A 567 -19.10 -1.56 19.87
C ASN A 567 -18.80 -2.88 19.13
N PRO A 568 -17.56 -3.40 19.21
CA PRO A 568 -17.15 -4.60 18.50
C PRO A 568 -17.96 -5.86 18.85
N SER A 569 -18.65 -5.87 20.02
CA SER A 569 -19.51 -6.97 20.45
C SER A 569 -20.59 -7.35 19.43
N ARG A 570 -21.00 -6.41 18.59
CA ARG A 570 -21.93 -6.68 17.49
C ARG A 570 -21.32 -7.64 16.47
N ILE A 571 -20.08 -7.40 16.06
CA ILE A 571 -19.34 -8.23 15.11
C ILE A 571 -19.02 -9.58 15.76
N GLU A 572 -18.54 -9.57 17.00
CA GLU A 572 -18.29 -10.78 17.79
C GLU A 572 -19.54 -11.69 17.84
N SER A 573 -20.72 -11.09 18.07
CA SER A 573 -21.98 -11.84 18.14
C SER A 573 -22.43 -12.45 16.82
N ILE A 574 -22.04 -11.90 15.67
CA ILE A 574 -22.35 -12.43 14.35
C ILE A 574 -21.46 -13.65 14.05
N LEU A 575 -20.20 -13.58 14.45
CA LEU A 575 -19.22 -14.64 14.20
C LEU A 575 -19.37 -15.81 15.18
N LYS A 576 -19.86 -15.55 16.39
CA LYS A 576 -20.05 -16.58 17.44
C LYS A 576 -21.01 -17.66 17.01
N GLY A 577 -20.66 -18.93 17.25
CA GLY A 577 -21.44 -20.10 16.94
C GLY A 577 -21.47 -20.43 15.43
N CYS A 578 -20.65 -19.77 14.62
CA CYS A 578 -20.58 -20.04 13.20
C CYS A 578 -19.73 -21.29 12.92
N LYS A 579 -20.14 -21.97 11.86
CA LYS A 579 -19.45 -23.14 11.33
C LYS A 579 -18.53 -22.70 10.19
N TYR A 580 -17.28 -23.12 10.26
CA TYR A 580 -16.27 -22.90 9.23
C TYR A 580 -15.76 -24.23 8.71
N THR A 581 -15.67 -24.36 7.39
CA THR A 581 -15.05 -25.52 6.74
C THR A 581 -13.80 -25.04 6.03
N PHE A 582 -12.67 -25.69 6.31
CA PHE A 582 -11.38 -25.33 5.77
C PHE A 582 -10.57 -26.58 5.48
N ASN A 583 -10.12 -26.75 4.24
CA ASN A 583 -9.42 -27.93 3.73
C ASN A 583 -10.10 -29.27 4.11
N GLY A 584 -11.43 -29.28 4.10
CA GLY A 584 -12.24 -30.46 4.43
C GLY A 584 -12.54 -30.67 5.93
N ASP A 585 -11.81 -30.00 6.82
CA ASP A 585 -12.07 -30.00 8.25
C ASP A 585 -13.16 -28.99 8.61
N THR A 586 -13.93 -29.30 9.64
CA THR A 586 -15.04 -28.45 10.11
C THR A 586 -14.80 -28.04 11.54
N TYR A 587 -14.93 -26.76 11.82
CA TYR A 587 -14.78 -26.17 13.14
C TYR A 587 -15.98 -25.32 13.51
N TYR A 588 -16.32 -25.29 14.79
CA TYR A 588 -17.33 -24.40 15.34
C TYR A 588 -16.67 -23.32 16.19
N LEU A 589 -16.91 -22.07 15.86
CA LEU A 589 -16.40 -20.95 16.61
C LEU A 589 -17.30 -20.72 17.83
N ASP A 590 -16.92 -21.25 19.00
CA ASP A 590 -17.69 -21.03 20.24
C ASP A 590 -17.72 -19.56 20.61
N ASN A 591 -16.58 -18.89 20.53
CA ASN A 591 -16.48 -17.47 20.86
C ASN A 591 -15.33 -16.79 20.13
N ILE A 592 -15.48 -15.49 19.87
CA ILE A 592 -14.41 -14.61 19.44
C ILE A 592 -14.54 -13.30 20.21
N LYS A 593 -13.43 -12.77 20.72
CA LYS A 593 -13.40 -11.53 21.49
C LYS A 593 -12.27 -10.63 21.06
N VAL A 594 -12.58 -9.34 20.94
CA VAL A 594 -11.57 -8.28 20.93
C VAL A 594 -11.05 -8.11 22.35
N VAL A 595 -9.80 -8.42 22.56
CA VAL A 595 -9.17 -8.37 23.90
C VAL A 595 -8.44 -7.04 24.15
N GLN A 596 -8.04 -6.35 23.09
CA GLN A 596 -7.37 -5.06 23.18
C GLN A 596 -7.50 -4.28 21.87
N MET A 597 -7.68 -2.98 21.99
CA MET A 597 -7.54 -2.02 20.88
C MET A 597 -6.64 -0.88 21.31
N SER A 598 -5.77 -0.40 20.42
CA SER A 598 -4.86 0.71 20.73
C SER A 598 -4.51 1.50 19.49
N PHE A 599 -3.96 2.69 19.69
CA PHE A 599 -3.38 3.52 18.63
C PHE A 599 -1.87 3.25 18.58
N PRO A 600 -1.37 2.46 17.63
CA PRO A 600 0.01 1.99 17.64
C PRO A 600 1.03 3.12 17.59
N TRP A 601 0.71 4.22 16.90
CA TRP A 601 1.55 5.41 16.83
C TRP A 601 1.02 6.58 17.68
N SER A 602 0.19 6.30 18.69
CA SER A 602 -0.46 7.32 19.54
C SER A 602 -1.10 8.45 18.69
N ARG A 603 -1.69 8.10 17.55
CA ARG A 603 -2.43 9.00 16.66
C ARG A 603 -3.68 8.31 16.12
N ILE A 604 -4.67 9.09 15.75
CA ILE A 604 -5.95 8.59 15.26
C ILE A 604 -5.91 8.15 13.77
N PHE A 605 -4.77 7.76 13.22
CA PHE A 605 -4.68 7.34 11.83
C PHE A 605 -5.18 5.91 11.64
N ASP A 606 -4.69 5.00 12.44
CA ASP A 606 -4.92 3.57 12.43
C ASP A 606 -5.05 3.01 13.84
N ILE A 607 -5.57 1.81 13.97
CA ILE A 607 -5.69 1.09 15.24
C ILE A 607 -5.14 -0.33 15.12
N LEU A 608 -4.62 -0.83 16.23
CA LEU A 608 -4.32 -2.25 16.39
C LEU A 608 -5.49 -2.92 17.11
N VAL A 609 -6.00 -4.02 16.56
CA VAL A 609 -7.02 -4.85 17.19
C VAL A 609 -6.41 -6.20 17.51
N LYS A 610 -6.38 -6.57 18.80
CA LYS A 610 -6.01 -7.92 19.23
C LYS A 610 -7.26 -8.70 19.56
N SER A 611 -7.38 -9.90 19.03
CA SER A 611 -8.52 -10.78 19.25
C SER A 611 -8.10 -12.19 19.65
N GLN A 612 -9.03 -12.91 20.24
CA GLN A 612 -8.89 -14.31 20.62
C GLN A 612 -10.12 -15.08 20.18
N ALA A 613 -9.93 -16.13 19.40
CA ALA A 613 -10.97 -17.08 19.05
C ALA A 613 -10.89 -18.30 19.96
N ILE A 614 -12.06 -18.88 20.28
CA ILE A 614 -12.24 -20.11 21.04
C ILE A 614 -13.02 -21.05 20.14
N TRP A 615 -12.47 -22.21 19.89
CA TRP A 615 -13.02 -23.22 19.01
C TRP A 615 -13.52 -24.41 19.81
N GLU A 616 -14.71 -24.90 19.48
CA GLU A 616 -15.16 -26.22 19.93
C GLU A 616 -14.47 -27.29 19.08
N ASP A 617 -14.02 -28.35 19.73
CA ASP A 617 -13.53 -29.53 19.03
C ASP A 617 -14.74 -30.22 18.36
N ALA A 618 -14.62 -30.50 17.05
CA ALA A 618 -15.68 -31.08 16.24
C ALA A 618 -15.98 -32.55 16.58
#